data_221335916420fe957bb80452df6f378a
#
_entry.id   221335916420fe957bb80452df6f378a
#
_cell.length_a   1.000
_cell.length_b   1.000
_cell.length_c   1.000
_cell.angle_alpha   90.00
_cell.angle_beta   90.00
_cell.angle_gamma   90.00
#
_symmetry.space_group_name_H-M   'P 1'
#
loop_
_entity.id
_entity.type
_entity.pdbx_description
1 polymer ?
#
loop_
_entity_poly.entity_id
_entity_poly.type
_entity_poly.pdbx_seq_one_letter_code
_entity_poly.pdbx_strand_id
1 'polypeptide(L)'
;MGAMKTLPLPRFAWLQTRALWLVLALSVTGLVAPAHALRIKEVASVQGVRSNQLSGYGLVVGLDGTGDQSTQMPFTAQAMANYLQQMGISLPPGTSAPQLKNVAAVVITAQLPAFAQPGQNIDVAVSSIGNAKSLRGGTLIAAPLRGADGEIYALAQGNVVVGGAGASAGGSKVQINHLSAGRIPGGAQVERSVPTPCTWAAPSPWALMRWTFRPRARWRRPSMPARARAPPPRWTGAACR
;
A
#
# COMPACT_ATOMS: atom_id res chain seq x y z
N MET A 1 54.15 -73.69 30.30
CA MET A 1 52.75 -73.32 30.43
C MET A 1 52.66 -72.11 31.32
N GLY A 2 52.58 -70.92 30.72
CA GLY A 2 52.54 -69.66 31.48
C GLY A 2 51.18 -69.01 31.18
N ALA A 3 50.31 -68.92 32.20
CA ALA A 3 49.01 -68.29 32.14
C ALA A 3 49.15 -66.78 32.10
N MET A 4 48.70 -66.18 30.99
CA MET A 4 48.57 -64.71 30.82
C MET A 4 47.40 -64.19 31.68
N LYS A 5 47.68 -63.48 32.78
CA LYS A 5 46.74 -62.77 33.60
C LYS A 5 46.22 -61.54 32.84
N THR A 6 44.99 -61.55 32.43
CA THR A 6 44.30 -60.38 31.94
C THR A 6 43.96 -59.44 33.09
N LEU A 7 44.55 -58.23 33.06
CA LEU A 7 44.23 -57.17 34.04
C LEU A 7 42.87 -56.61 33.72
N PRO A 8 41.95 -56.45 34.69
CA PRO A 8 40.66 -55.77 34.45
C PRO A 8 40.92 -54.27 34.34
N LEU A 9 40.53 -53.69 33.18
CA LEU A 9 40.50 -52.25 32.97
C LEU A 9 39.55 -51.58 33.97
N PRO A 10 39.97 -50.54 34.67
CA PRO A 10 39.15 -49.90 35.70
C PRO A 10 37.89 -49.29 35.07
N ARG A 11 36.73 -49.61 35.62
CA ARG A 11 35.38 -49.11 35.23
C ARG A 11 35.29 -47.57 35.21
N PHE A 12 36.27 -46.86 35.78
CA PHE A 12 36.37 -45.41 35.81
C PHE A 12 36.74 -44.79 34.45
N ALA A 13 37.52 -45.46 33.61
CA ALA A 13 37.94 -44.92 32.31
C ALA A 13 36.73 -44.80 31.34
N TRP A 14 35.73 -45.67 31.44
CA TRP A 14 34.55 -45.68 30.56
C TRP A 14 33.56 -44.57 30.88
N LEU A 15 33.48 -44.13 32.15
CA LEU A 15 32.67 -42.99 32.57
C LEU A 15 33.27 -41.65 32.12
N GLN A 16 34.60 -41.54 32.15
CA GLN A 16 35.28 -40.32 31.70
C GLN A 16 35.19 -40.12 30.20
N THR A 17 35.25 -41.16 29.38
CA THR A 17 35.10 -41.06 27.95
C THR A 17 33.69 -40.67 27.54
N ARG A 18 32.66 -41.18 28.23
CA ARG A 18 31.25 -40.78 27.98
C ARG A 18 30.98 -39.33 28.38
N ALA A 19 31.54 -38.86 29.49
CA ALA A 19 31.41 -37.47 29.89
C ALA A 19 32.08 -36.53 28.89
N LEU A 20 33.25 -36.92 28.35
CA LEU A 20 33.95 -36.12 27.32
C LEU A 20 33.13 -36.01 26.03
N TRP A 21 32.52 -37.10 25.59
CA TRP A 21 31.62 -37.09 24.39
C TRP A 21 30.36 -36.28 24.60
N LEU A 22 29.77 -36.28 25.82
CA LEU A 22 28.62 -35.43 26.13
C LEU A 22 28.96 -33.94 26.13
N VAL A 23 30.11 -33.57 26.68
CA VAL A 23 30.57 -32.17 26.64
C VAL A 23 30.88 -31.73 25.21
N LEU A 24 31.49 -32.60 24.41
CA LEU A 24 31.75 -32.31 23.00
C LEU A 24 30.46 -32.17 22.19
N ALA A 25 29.49 -33.04 22.42
CA ALA A 25 28.17 -32.95 21.77
C ALA A 25 27.43 -31.68 22.18
N LEU A 26 27.48 -31.27 23.43
CA LEU A 26 26.84 -30.06 23.95
C LEU A 26 27.50 -28.78 23.40
N SER A 27 28.85 -28.82 23.21
CA SER A 27 29.57 -27.69 22.60
C SER A 27 29.29 -27.52 21.12
N VAL A 28 29.04 -28.59 20.35
CA VAL A 28 28.68 -28.53 18.93
C VAL A 28 27.25 -28.02 18.72
N THR A 29 26.31 -28.40 19.60
CA THR A 29 24.93 -27.88 19.52
C THR A 29 24.81 -26.40 19.91
N GLY A 30 25.70 -25.89 20.74
CA GLY A 30 25.73 -24.45 21.09
C GLY A 30 26.26 -23.53 19.98
N LEU A 31 26.94 -24.07 18.96
CA LEU A 31 27.47 -23.27 17.83
C LEU A 31 26.50 -23.08 16.67
N VAL A 32 25.35 -23.75 16.69
CA VAL A 32 24.29 -23.56 15.63
C VAL A 32 23.42 -22.38 16.05
N ALA A 33 23.94 -21.17 15.98
CA ALA A 33 23.11 -19.96 16.04
C ALA A 33 22.24 -19.89 14.80
N PRO A 34 20.91 -19.71 14.93
CA PRO A 34 20.03 -19.53 13.77
C PRO A 34 20.49 -18.28 13.01
N ALA A 35 20.99 -18.46 11.80
CA ALA A 35 21.32 -17.35 10.91
C ALA A 35 20.01 -16.76 10.41
N HIS A 36 19.54 -15.67 11.03
CA HIS A 36 18.42 -14.88 10.52
C HIS A 36 18.87 -14.11 9.29
N ALA A 37 18.58 -14.65 8.11
CA ALA A 37 18.76 -13.94 6.85
C ALA A 37 17.66 -12.86 6.74
N LEU A 38 17.99 -11.61 7.09
CA LEU A 38 17.12 -10.46 6.85
C LEU A 38 17.11 -10.14 5.36
N ARG A 39 15.90 -10.04 4.79
CA ARG A 39 15.74 -9.64 3.39
C ARG A 39 16.06 -8.14 3.27
N ILE A 40 16.67 -7.74 2.16
CA ILE A 40 17.04 -6.33 1.89
C ILE A 40 15.83 -5.39 2.07
N LYS A 41 14.63 -5.83 1.68
CA LYS A 41 13.38 -5.07 1.83
C LYS A 41 12.96 -4.77 3.28
N GLU A 42 13.51 -5.52 4.25
CA GLU A 42 13.21 -5.34 5.68
C GLU A 42 14.17 -4.34 6.34
N VAL A 43 15.35 -4.16 5.73
CA VAL A 43 16.45 -3.35 6.28
C VAL A 43 16.64 -2.04 5.51
N ALA A 44 16.24 -1.98 4.24
CA ALA A 44 16.42 -0.82 3.38
C ALA A 44 15.09 -0.34 2.80
N SER A 45 14.86 0.96 2.85
CA SER A 45 13.79 1.65 2.12
C SER A 45 14.40 2.53 1.04
N VAL A 46 13.80 2.51 -0.15
CA VAL A 46 14.24 3.40 -1.24
C VAL A 46 13.72 4.79 -0.95
N GLN A 47 14.62 5.76 -0.82
CA GLN A 47 14.26 7.15 -0.56
C GLN A 47 13.60 7.76 -1.80
N GLY A 48 12.51 8.53 -1.58
CA GLY A 48 11.75 9.17 -2.67
C GLY A 48 10.62 8.32 -3.24
N VAL A 49 10.53 7.03 -2.93
CA VAL A 49 9.43 6.15 -3.34
C VAL A 49 8.29 6.25 -2.33
N ARG A 50 7.18 6.87 -2.74
CA ARG A 50 5.99 7.00 -1.91
C ARG A 50 4.73 6.80 -2.74
N SER A 51 3.66 6.31 -2.13
CA SER A 51 2.33 6.38 -2.71
C SER A 51 1.78 7.80 -2.59
N ASN A 52 1.10 8.28 -3.61
CA ASN A 52 0.44 9.59 -3.60
C ASN A 52 -1.06 9.39 -3.37
N GLN A 53 -1.63 10.20 -2.49
CA GLN A 53 -3.07 10.19 -2.23
C GLN A 53 -3.77 11.02 -3.31
N LEU A 54 -4.81 10.45 -3.92
CA LEU A 54 -5.69 11.14 -4.85
C LEU A 54 -7.04 11.32 -4.20
N SER A 55 -7.66 12.46 -4.44
CA SER A 55 -9.03 12.75 -4.00
C SER A 55 -9.84 13.36 -5.14
N GLY A 56 -11.13 13.12 -5.13
CA GLY A 56 -12.05 13.66 -6.10
C GLY A 56 -13.46 13.78 -5.56
N TYR A 57 -14.26 14.51 -6.29
CA TYR A 57 -15.69 14.62 -6.09
C TYR A 57 -16.41 13.95 -7.27
N GLY A 58 -17.45 13.20 -6.97
CA GLY A 58 -18.23 12.52 -8.01
C GLY A 58 -19.69 12.35 -7.62
N LEU A 59 -20.45 11.79 -8.55
CA LEU A 59 -21.84 11.44 -8.37
C LEU A 59 -22.01 9.93 -8.58
N VAL A 60 -22.74 9.31 -7.67
CA VAL A 60 -23.20 7.92 -7.79
C VAL A 60 -24.66 7.96 -8.20
N VAL A 61 -24.99 7.27 -9.29
CA VAL A 61 -26.35 7.19 -9.86
C VAL A 61 -26.88 5.76 -9.79
N GLY A 62 -28.19 5.60 -10.01
CA GLY A 62 -28.83 4.29 -10.02
C GLY A 62 -29.16 3.75 -8.62
N LEU A 63 -29.25 4.63 -7.62
CA LEU A 63 -29.64 4.27 -6.26
C LEU A 63 -31.17 4.10 -6.19
N ASP A 64 -31.63 3.01 -5.56
CA ASP A 64 -33.06 2.71 -5.43
C ASP A 64 -33.69 3.54 -4.29
N GLY A 65 -33.90 4.84 -4.53
CA GLY A 65 -34.49 5.77 -3.57
C GLY A 65 -33.66 6.02 -2.31
N THR A 66 -32.42 5.52 -2.26
CA THR A 66 -31.52 5.61 -1.11
C THR A 66 -30.49 6.74 -1.23
N GLY A 67 -30.53 7.49 -2.33
CA GLY A 67 -29.63 8.60 -2.61
C GLY A 67 -29.92 9.83 -1.76
N ASP A 68 -29.30 10.94 -2.12
CA ASP A 68 -29.45 12.21 -1.42
C ASP A 68 -30.87 12.79 -1.64
N GLN A 69 -31.38 13.44 -0.60
CA GLN A 69 -32.58 14.23 -0.73
C GLN A 69 -32.21 15.61 -1.27
N SER A 70 -32.49 15.86 -2.55
CA SER A 70 -32.10 17.09 -3.26
C SER A 70 -32.67 18.36 -2.59
N THR A 71 -33.78 18.27 -1.87
CA THR A 71 -34.36 19.39 -1.10
C THR A 71 -33.48 19.82 0.07
N GLN A 72 -32.72 18.88 0.66
CA GLN A 72 -31.82 19.15 1.77
C GLN A 72 -30.37 19.34 1.33
N MET A 73 -30.03 18.79 0.14
CA MET A 73 -28.67 18.80 -0.43
C MET A 73 -28.69 19.44 -1.82
N PRO A 74 -28.81 20.78 -1.92
CA PRO A 74 -28.92 21.47 -3.21
C PRO A 74 -27.70 21.30 -4.10
N PHE A 75 -26.52 21.08 -3.52
CA PHE A 75 -25.28 20.87 -4.30
C PHE A 75 -25.31 19.57 -5.13
N THR A 76 -26.00 18.50 -4.69
CA THR A 76 -26.15 17.25 -5.46
C THR A 76 -26.98 17.50 -6.72
N ALA A 77 -28.09 18.25 -6.59
CA ALA A 77 -28.90 18.62 -7.71
C ALA A 77 -28.18 19.54 -8.70
N GLN A 78 -27.43 20.51 -8.18
CA GLN A 78 -26.63 21.42 -9.01
C GLN A 78 -25.52 20.67 -9.77
N ALA A 79 -24.82 19.73 -9.09
CA ALA A 79 -23.78 18.94 -9.72
C ALA A 79 -24.33 18.05 -10.82
N MET A 80 -25.52 17.46 -10.63
CA MET A 80 -26.18 16.68 -11.66
C MET A 80 -26.61 17.57 -12.85
N ALA A 81 -27.13 18.76 -12.59
CA ALA A 81 -27.49 19.71 -13.65
C ALA A 81 -26.26 20.11 -14.49
N ASN A 82 -25.16 20.43 -13.83
CA ASN A 82 -23.88 20.74 -14.47
C ASN A 82 -23.37 19.56 -15.33
N TYR A 83 -23.49 18.34 -14.81
CA TYR A 83 -23.09 17.13 -15.56
C TYR A 83 -23.95 16.93 -16.83
N LEU A 84 -25.25 17.05 -16.69
CA LEU A 84 -26.17 16.99 -17.86
C LEU A 84 -25.88 18.08 -18.90
N GLN A 85 -25.57 19.29 -18.44
CA GLN A 85 -25.17 20.40 -19.29
C GLN A 85 -23.85 20.10 -20.05
N GLN A 86 -22.88 19.47 -19.40
CA GLN A 86 -21.66 19.02 -20.09
C GLN A 86 -21.95 17.96 -21.17
N MET A 87 -23.01 17.16 -21.00
CA MET A 87 -23.47 16.19 -21.99
C MET A 87 -24.37 16.82 -23.09
N GLY A 88 -24.54 18.13 -23.08
CA GLY A 88 -25.35 18.84 -24.06
C GLY A 88 -26.85 18.89 -23.72
N ILE A 89 -27.26 18.44 -22.55
CA ILE A 89 -28.65 18.50 -22.08
C ILE A 89 -28.81 19.73 -21.20
N SER A 90 -29.54 20.76 -21.67
CA SER A 90 -29.82 21.94 -20.88
C SER A 90 -31.23 21.85 -20.27
N LEU A 91 -31.31 22.08 -18.95
CA LEU A 91 -32.58 22.22 -18.27
C LEU A 91 -33.16 23.62 -18.55
N PRO A 92 -34.49 23.76 -18.85
CA PRO A 92 -35.08 25.07 -19.06
C PRO A 92 -34.91 25.97 -17.83
N PRO A 93 -34.65 27.28 -18.04
CA PRO A 93 -34.53 28.22 -16.93
C PRO A 93 -35.85 28.30 -16.18
N GLY A 94 -35.80 28.29 -14.84
CA GLY A 94 -36.98 28.33 -13.96
C GLY A 94 -37.58 26.98 -13.58
N THR A 95 -37.01 25.87 -14.06
CA THR A 95 -37.41 24.54 -13.59
C THR A 95 -36.87 24.34 -12.17
N SER A 96 -37.76 24.05 -11.21
CA SER A 96 -37.34 23.65 -9.86
C SER A 96 -36.40 22.47 -9.99
N ALA A 97 -35.32 22.49 -9.20
CA ALA A 97 -34.34 21.39 -9.17
C ALA A 97 -35.10 20.05 -9.00
N PRO A 98 -34.85 19.06 -9.90
CA PRO A 98 -35.58 17.81 -9.83
C PRO A 98 -35.33 17.15 -8.47
N GLN A 99 -36.39 16.60 -7.87
CA GLN A 99 -36.26 15.83 -6.63
C GLN A 99 -35.58 14.49 -6.94
N LEU A 100 -34.26 14.48 -6.83
CA LEU A 100 -33.46 13.32 -7.09
C LEU A 100 -33.33 12.48 -5.80
N LYS A 101 -33.77 11.25 -5.85
CA LYS A 101 -33.59 10.27 -4.75
C LYS A 101 -32.64 9.12 -5.16
N ASN A 102 -32.27 9.10 -6.45
CA ASN A 102 -31.47 8.03 -7.05
C ASN A 102 -30.02 8.44 -7.29
N VAL A 103 -29.63 9.60 -6.78
CA VAL A 103 -28.29 10.17 -6.96
C VAL A 103 -27.72 10.54 -5.60
N ALA A 104 -26.43 10.32 -5.41
CA ALA A 104 -25.70 10.74 -4.21
C ALA A 104 -24.39 11.43 -4.60
N ALA A 105 -24.09 12.51 -3.91
CA ALA A 105 -22.78 13.15 -3.97
C ALA A 105 -21.77 12.40 -3.11
N VAL A 106 -20.59 12.14 -3.66
CA VAL A 106 -19.58 11.32 -3.01
C VAL A 106 -18.19 11.95 -3.09
N VAL A 107 -17.40 11.73 -2.03
CA VAL A 107 -15.94 11.86 -2.07
C VAL A 107 -15.35 10.55 -2.54
N ILE A 108 -14.38 10.67 -3.40
CA ILE A 108 -13.63 9.55 -3.97
C ILE A 108 -12.19 9.67 -3.49
N THR A 109 -11.63 8.59 -2.98
CA THR A 109 -10.23 8.54 -2.58
C THR A 109 -9.56 7.32 -3.21
N ALA A 110 -8.32 7.50 -3.66
CA ALA A 110 -7.50 6.43 -4.21
C ALA A 110 -6.03 6.62 -3.81
N GLN A 111 -5.29 5.53 -3.83
CA GLN A 111 -3.85 5.57 -3.64
C GLN A 111 -3.16 5.28 -4.97
N LEU A 112 -2.43 6.25 -5.47
CA LEU A 112 -1.58 6.08 -6.64
C LEU A 112 -0.25 5.48 -6.19
N PRO A 113 0.05 4.23 -6.56
CA PRO A 113 1.32 3.62 -6.21
C PRO A 113 2.49 4.36 -6.87
N ALA A 114 3.67 4.24 -6.25
CA ALA A 114 4.88 4.74 -6.89
C ALA A 114 5.11 4.03 -8.23
N PHE A 115 5.60 4.78 -9.21
CA PHE A 115 5.87 4.29 -10.57
C PHE A 115 4.63 3.83 -11.35
N ALA A 116 3.43 4.24 -10.95
CA ALA A 116 2.23 3.96 -11.72
C ALA A 116 2.34 4.55 -13.12
N GLN A 117 1.99 3.74 -14.12
CA GLN A 117 2.01 4.12 -15.53
C GLN A 117 0.60 4.47 -16.01
N PRO A 118 0.48 5.38 -17.00
CA PRO A 118 -0.79 5.63 -17.67
C PRO A 118 -1.42 4.32 -18.20
N GLY A 119 -2.73 4.18 -18.03
CA GLY A 119 -3.47 2.97 -18.37
C GLY A 119 -3.56 1.91 -17.26
N GLN A 120 -2.84 2.09 -16.15
CA GLN A 120 -2.93 1.18 -15.00
C GLN A 120 -4.21 1.45 -14.21
N ASN A 121 -4.89 0.38 -13.78
CA ASN A 121 -6.07 0.47 -12.92
C ASN A 121 -5.68 0.46 -11.44
N ILE A 122 -6.37 1.30 -10.66
CA ILE A 122 -6.20 1.39 -9.20
C ILE A 122 -7.56 1.28 -8.51
N ASP A 123 -7.56 0.77 -7.29
CA ASP A 123 -8.75 0.66 -6.47
C ASP A 123 -9.18 2.03 -5.93
N VAL A 124 -10.49 2.21 -5.83
CA VAL A 124 -11.11 3.45 -5.38
C VAL A 124 -12.02 3.17 -4.20
N ALA A 125 -11.94 4.03 -3.19
CA ALA A 125 -12.91 4.09 -2.11
C ALA A 125 -13.86 5.29 -2.35
N VAL A 126 -15.14 5.05 -2.14
CA VAL A 126 -16.22 6.02 -2.37
C VAL A 126 -17.01 6.18 -1.08
N SER A 127 -17.24 7.43 -0.65
CA SER A 127 -17.98 7.74 0.58
C SER A 127 -18.96 8.87 0.32
N SER A 128 -20.21 8.73 0.77
CA SER A 128 -21.24 9.76 0.62
C SER A 128 -20.88 10.99 1.46
N ILE A 129 -21.07 12.16 0.86
CA ILE A 129 -20.96 13.46 1.55
C ILE A 129 -22.32 13.94 2.06
N GLY A 130 -23.37 13.52 1.36
CA GLY A 130 -24.73 13.94 1.62
C GLY A 130 -25.45 13.09 2.65
N ASN A 131 -26.76 13.04 2.54
CA ASN A 131 -27.64 12.28 3.41
C ASN A 131 -28.12 10.94 2.80
N ALA A 132 -27.37 10.42 1.82
CA ALA A 132 -27.66 9.14 1.19
C ALA A 132 -27.62 8.01 2.23
N LYS A 133 -28.66 7.19 2.26
CA LYS A 133 -28.80 6.07 3.19
C LYS A 133 -27.96 4.86 2.78
N SER A 134 -27.77 4.67 1.48
CA SER A 134 -27.01 3.55 0.92
C SER A 134 -26.51 3.87 -0.49
N LEU A 135 -25.29 3.46 -0.79
CA LEU A 135 -24.69 3.50 -2.14
C LEU A 135 -24.78 2.17 -2.87
N ARG A 136 -25.51 1.20 -2.29
CA ARG A 136 -25.61 -0.16 -2.85
C ARG A 136 -26.29 -0.15 -4.20
N GLY A 137 -25.71 -0.85 -5.16
CA GLY A 137 -26.21 -0.96 -6.54
C GLY A 137 -25.96 0.27 -7.40
N GLY A 138 -25.38 1.33 -6.83
CA GLY A 138 -25.08 2.54 -7.57
C GLY A 138 -23.83 2.42 -8.45
N THR A 139 -23.79 3.25 -9.48
CA THR A 139 -22.65 3.38 -10.39
C THR A 139 -22.07 4.78 -10.27
N LEU A 140 -20.75 4.85 -10.07
CA LEU A 140 -19.99 6.11 -10.07
C LEU A 140 -19.85 6.60 -11.51
N ILE A 141 -20.27 7.85 -11.76
CA ILE A 141 -20.03 8.53 -13.01
C ILE A 141 -18.56 8.94 -13.11
N ALA A 142 -18.03 9.05 -14.34
CA ALA A 142 -16.65 9.46 -14.58
C ALA A 142 -16.31 10.74 -13.81
N ALA A 143 -15.36 10.62 -12.88
CA ALA A 143 -14.95 11.67 -11.97
C ALA A 143 -13.43 11.80 -11.93
N PRO A 144 -12.87 13.03 -12.07
CA PRO A 144 -11.45 13.24 -12.04
C PRO A 144 -10.90 13.11 -10.60
N LEU A 145 -9.79 12.40 -10.45
CA LEU A 145 -9.02 12.31 -9.21
C LEU A 145 -7.81 13.23 -9.27
N ARG A 146 -7.71 14.11 -8.29
CA ARG A 146 -6.65 15.11 -8.18
C ARG A 146 -5.64 14.76 -7.11
N GLY A 147 -4.40 15.08 -7.35
CA GLY A 147 -3.32 15.04 -6.37
C GLY A 147 -3.31 16.25 -5.44
N ALA A 148 -2.38 16.28 -4.52
CA ALA A 148 -2.18 17.42 -3.60
C ALA A 148 -1.75 18.71 -4.31
N ASP A 149 -1.24 18.62 -5.53
CA ASP A 149 -0.87 19.72 -6.41
C ASP A 149 -2.06 20.28 -7.22
N GLY A 150 -3.25 19.66 -7.11
CA GLY A 150 -4.45 20.04 -7.84
C GLY A 150 -4.57 19.48 -9.26
N GLU A 151 -3.52 18.81 -9.76
CA GLU A 151 -3.51 18.20 -11.08
C GLU A 151 -4.30 16.88 -11.11
N ILE A 152 -4.89 16.56 -12.28
CA ILE A 152 -5.63 15.32 -12.49
C ILE A 152 -4.65 14.21 -12.86
N TYR A 153 -4.68 13.12 -12.10
CA TYR A 153 -3.83 11.95 -12.28
C TYR A 153 -4.58 10.69 -12.70
N ALA A 154 -5.85 10.59 -12.37
CA ALA A 154 -6.66 9.44 -12.73
C ALA A 154 -8.13 9.83 -12.96
N LEU A 155 -8.83 8.98 -13.70
CA LEU A 155 -10.27 9.08 -13.91
C LEU A 155 -10.95 7.89 -13.26
N ALA A 156 -11.89 8.13 -12.32
CA ALA A 156 -12.62 7.10 -11.60
C ALA A 156 -14.00 6.88 -12.19
N GLN A 157 -14.39 5.61 -12.42
CA GLN A 157 -15.70 5.21 -12.91
C GLN A 157 -15.96 3.75 -12.54
N GLY A 158 -17.22 3.37 -12.30
CA GLY A 158 -17.58 1.97 -12.15
C GLY A 158 -18.66 1.71 -11.11
N ASN A 159 -19.00 0.44 -10.93
CA ASN A 159 -20.05 0.02 -10.01
C ASN A 159 -19.52 -0.05 -8.57
N VAL A 160 -20.29 0.54 -7.64
CA VAL A 160 -19.92 0.60 -6.22
C VAL A 160 -20.26 -0.70 -5.53
N VAL A 161 -19.25 -1.38 -4.98
CA VAL A 161 -19.41 -2.55 -4.13
C VAL A 161 -19.45 -2.11 -2.67
N VAL A 162 -20.58 -2.33 -2.01
CA VAL A 162 -20.79 -2.01 -0.60
C VAL A 162 -20.69 -3.29 0.22
N GLY A 163 -19.75 -3.36 1.14
CA GLY A 163 -19.50 -4.52 2.00
C GLY A 163 -20.46 -4.65 3.21
N GLY A 164 -21.51 -3.80 3.28
CA GLY A 164 -22.48 -3.81 4.36
C GLY A 164 -23.78 -4.51 3.97
N ALA A 165 -24.49 -5.04 4.97
CA ALA A 165 -25.84 -5.56 4.85
C ALA A 165 -26.75 -4.83 5.83
N GLY A 166 -27.94 -4.45 5.37
CA GLY A 166 -28.98 -3.87 6.21
C GLY A 166 -30.31 -4.56 5.88
N ALA A 167 -31.03 -5.00 6.90
CA ALA A 167 -32.39 -5.52 6.78
C ALA A 167 -33.26 -4.84 7.83
N SER A 168 -34.49 -4.51 7.44
CA SER A 168 -35.52 -4.02 8.37
C SER A 168 -36.78 -4.84 8.16
N ALA A 169 -37.29 -5.44 9.22
CA ALA A 169 -38.55 -6.17 9.21
C ALA A 169 -39.24 -5.98 10.57
N GLY A 170 -40.55 -5.76 10.57
CA GLY A 170 -41.37 -5.73 11.77
C GLY A 170 -40.96 -4.75 12.86
N GLY A 171 -40.39 -3.57 12.47
CA GLY A 171 -39.93 -2.55 13.44
C GLY A 171 -38.51 -2.77 13.98
N SER A 172 -37.88 -3.90 13.66
CA SER A 172 -36.50 -4.19 14.01
C SER A 172 -35.56 -3.86 12.83
N LYS A 173 -34.47 -3.12 13.09
CA LYS A 173 -33.44 -2.74 12.09
C LYS A 173 -32.12 -3.34 12.48
N VAL A 174 -31.62 -4.23 11.66
CA VAL A 174 -30.27 -4.77 11.77
C VAL A 174 -29.41 -4.17 10.65
N GLN A 175 -28.34 -3.50 11.02
CA GLN A 175 -27.38 -2.95 10.08
C GLN A 175 -25.98 -3.42 10.44
N ILE A 176 -25.34 -4.10 9.52
CA ILE A 176 -23.94 -4.55 9.61
C ILE A 176 -23.10 -3.69 8.67
N ASN A 177 -22.20 -2.91 9.21
CA ASN A 177 -21.37 -1.92 8.53
C ASN A 177 -22.16 -0.74 7.93
N HIS A 178 -21.42 0.30 7.53
CA HIS A 178 -22.01 1.48 6.90
C HIS A 178 -22.31 1.22 5.42
N LEU A 179 -23.53 1.55 5.02
CA LEU A 179 -23.99 1.42 3.62
C LEU A 179 -23.64 2.67 2.79
N SER A 180 -23.22 3.76 3.43
CA SER A 180 -22.84 5.02 2.80
C SER A 180 -21.40 5.07 2.29
N ALA A 181 -20.65 3.98 2.44
CA ALA A 181 -19.31 3.85 1.91
C ALA A 181 -19.16 2.54 1.13
N GLY A 182 -18.36 2.56 0.07
CA GLY A 182 -18.10 1.40 -0.77
C GLY A 182 -16.73 1.46 -1.44
N ARG A 183 -16.42 0.45 -2.22
CA ARG A 183 -15.19 0.36 -3.02
C ARG A 183 -15.55 0.00 -4.45
N ILE A 184 -14.68 0.44 -5.36
CA ILE A 184 -14.74 0.06 -6.78
C ILE A 184 -13.36 -0.56 -7.10
N PRO A 185 -13.26 -1.89 -7.14
CA PRO A 185 -11.99 -2.55 -7.49
C PRO A 185 -11.58 -2.18 -8.92
N GLY A 186 -10.32 -1.73 -9.08
CA GLY A 186 -9.83 -1.28 -10.37
C GLY A 186 -10.63 -0.12 -10.99
N GLY A 187 -11.36 0.64 -10.17
CA GLY A 187 -12.34 1.63 -10.60
C GLY A 187 -11.76 2.96 -11.08
N ALA A 188 -10.45 3.17 -10.96
CA ALA A 188 -9.84 4.35 -11.58
C ALA A 188 -8.68 3.95 -12.49
N GLN A 189 -8.66 4.59 -13.66
CA GLN A 189 -7.58 4.48 -14.63
C GLN A 189 -6.61 5.63 -14.45
N VAL A 190 -5.33 5.33 -14.37
CA VAL A 190 -4.27 6.33 -14.30
C VAL A 190 -4.08 6.97 -15.67
N GLU A 191 -4.19 8.30 -15.74
CA GLU A 191 -3.99 9.08 -16.96
C GLU A 191 -2.60 9.72 -17.02
N ARG A 192 -2.04 10.04 -15.85
CA ARG A 192 -0.74 10.71 -15.74
C ARG A 192 0.11 10.06 -14.65
N SER A 193 1.37 9.80 -14.96
CA SER A 193 2.35 9.33 -13.97
C SER A 193 2.88 10.50 -13.14
N VAL A 194 3.14 10.25 -11.84
CA VAL A 194 3.85 11.20 -10.99
C VAL A 194 5.34 11.03 -11.21
N PRO A 195 6.08 12.09 -11.59
CA PRO A 195 7.52 12.02 -11.69
C PRO A 195 8.11 11.73 -10.29
N THR A 196 8.62 10.53 -10.11
CA THR A 196 9.28 10.14 -8.86
C THR A 196 10.78 10.34 -9.05
N PRO A 197 11.39 11.36 -8.42
CA PRO A 197 12.83 11.54 -8.49
C PRO A 197 13.51 10.43 -7.69
N CYS A 198 13.91 9.35 -8.38
CA CYS A 198 14.81 8.37 -7.78
C CYS A 198 16.20 8.99 -7.67
N THR A 199 16.45 9.73 -6.62
CA THR A 199 17.80 10.10 -6.27
C THR A 199 18.45 8.92 -5.57
N TRP A 200 19.38 8.25 -6.22
CA TRP A 200 20.41 7.48 -5.55
C TRP A 200 21.27 8.50 -4.78
N ALA A 201 20.74 9.01 -3.68
CA ALA A 201 21.60 9.63 -2.71
C ALA A 201 22.53 8.51 -2.24
N ALA A 202 23.80 8.57 -2.61
CA ALA A 202 24.79 7.78 -1.92
C ALA A 202 24.48 7.90 -0.43
N PRO A 203 24.35 6.80 0.32
CA PRO A 203 23.93 6.87 1.71
C PRO A 203 24.89 7.83 2.39
N SER A 204 24.36 8.96 2.89
CA SER A 204 25.17 9.87 3.68
C SER A 204 25.79 9.02 4.78
N PRO A 205 27.09 9.18 5.13
CA PRO A 205 27.75 8.35 6.13
C PRO A 205 26.98 8.29 7.46
N TRP A 206 26.06 9.21 7.68
CA TRP A 206 25.17 9.29 8.85
C TRP A 206 23.96 8.35 8.81
N ALA A 207 23.49 7.92 7.63
CA ALA A 207 22.35 6.99 7.51
C ALA A 207 22.75 5.53 7.87
N LEU A 208 24.03 5.19 7.75
CA LEU A 208 24.59 3.89 8.15
C LEU A 208 24.93 3.80 9.64
N MET A 209 24.76 4.89 10.41
CA MET A 209 25.21 4.96 11.80
C MET A 209 24.30 4.21 12.79
N ARG A 210 23.23 3.58 12.35
CA ARG A 210 22.34 2.77 13.22
C ARG A 210 22.67 1.28 13.27
N TRP A 211 23.61 0.82 12.44
CA TRP A 211 24.08 -0.57 12.48
C TRP A 211 25.60 -0.60 12.66
N THR A 212 26.05 -0.32 13.88
CA THR A 212 27.42 -0.64 14.27
C THR A 212 27.55 -2.15 14.47
N PHE A 213 27.59 -2.90 13.40
CA PHE A 213 28.28 -4.16 13.40
C PHE A 213 29.78 -3.82 13.38
N ARG A 214 30.42 -3.86 14.53
CA ARG A 214 31.89 -3.82 14.63
C ARG A 214 32.43 -5.21 14.24
N PRO A 215 32.93 -5.45 13.03
CA PRO A 215 33.81 -6.60 12.84
C PRO A 215 35.14 -6.24 13.47
N ARG A 216 35.46 -6.89 14.58
CA ARG A 216 36.84 -6.97 15.06
C ARG A 216 37.65 -7.82 14.08
N ALA A 217 38.04 -7.24 12.93
CA ALA A 217 39.08 -7.81 12.10
C ALA A 217 39.86 -6.65 11.48
N ARG A 218 41.07 -6.52 11.97
CA ARG A 218 42.09 -5.61 11.50
C ARG A 218 42.58 -6.10 10.12
N TRP A 219 41.83 -5.75 9.04
CA TRP A 219 42.35 -5.92 7.69
C TRP A 219 43.30 -4.76 7.41
N ARG A 220 44.62 -5.03 7.37
CA ARG A 220 45.59 -4.13 6.76
C ARG A 220 45.20 -3.98 5.28
N ARG A 221 44.81 -2.77 4.89
CA ARG A 221 44.67 -2.42 3.47
C ARG A 221 46.08 -2.44 2.85
N PRO A 222 46.31 -3.19 1.74
CA PRO A 222 47.52 -2.98 0.97
C PRO A 222 47.45 -1.56 0.39
N SER A 223 48.55 -0.83 0.50
CA SER A 223 48.74 0.49 -0.08
C SER A 223 48.71 0.37 -1.61
N MET A 224 47.58 0.71 -2.23
CA MET A 224 47.51 0.86 -3.68
C MET A 224 48.15 2.20 -4.05
N PRO A 225 49.04 2.24 -5.09
CA PRO A 225 49.62 3.45 -5.57
C PRO A 225 48.53 4.37 -6.16
N ALA A 226 48.67 5.66 -5.88
CA ALA A 226 47.77 6.70 -6.37
C ALA A 226 47.93 6.86 -7.92
N ARG A 227 47.16 6.07 -8.68
CA ARG A 227 46.98 6.32 -10.11
C ARG A 227 45.49 6.49 -10.40
N ALA A 228 45.21 7.71 -10.86
CA ALA A 228 44.03 8.14 -11.65
C ALA A 228 42.66 7.70 -11.10
N ARG A 229 42.10 8.51 -10.20
CA ARG A 229 40.64 8.55 -10.04
C ARG A 229 40.04 9.18 -11.29
N ALA A 230 39.53 8.36 -12.18
CA ALA A 230 38.60 8.84 -13.18
C ALA A 230 37.39 9.46 -12.48
N PRO A 231 36.89 10.63 -12.89
CA PRO A 231 35.68 11.19 -12.34
C PRO A 231 34.52 10.22 -12.58
N PRO A 232 33.57 10.11 -11.63
CA PRO A 232 32.40 9.25 -11.81
C PRO A 232 31.63 9.71 -13.06
N PRO A 233 31.10 8.77 -13.88
CA PRO A 233 30.32 9.13 -15.05
C PRO A 233 29.13 9.98 -14.62
N ARG A 234 28.96 11.15 -15.24
CA ARG A 234 27.75 11.96 -15.11
C ARG A 234 26.62 11.23 -15.80
N TRP A 235 25.82 10.52 -15.02
CA TRP A 235 24.56 9.97 -15.51
C TRP A 235 23.55 11.10 -15.63
N THR A 236 23.41 11.67 -16.82
CA THR A 236 22.29 12.54 -17.18
C THR A 236 21.02 11.70 -17.14
N GLY A 237 20.12 12.09 -16.27
CA GLY A 237 18.71 11.74 -16.11
C GLY A 237 18.11 10.72 -17.07
N ALA A 238 18.43 9.43 -16.90
CA ALA A 238 17.60 8.38 -17.44
C ALA A 238 16.49 8.10 -16.41
N ALA A 239 15.25 8.38 -16.81
CA ALA A 239 14.08 8.05 -16.03
C ALA A 239 14.12 6.56 -15.63
N CYS A 240 13.78 6.26 -14.39
CA CYS A 240 13.51 4.89 -13.98
C CYS A 240 12.36 4.34 -14.85
N ARG A 241 12.68 3.50 -15.81
CA ARG A 241 11.74 2.66 -16.52
C ARG A 241 11.72 1.29 -15.89
#